data_3f07bf46c9fb3aa5248348f76ebad7b0
#
_entry.id   3f07bf46c9fb3aa5248348f76ebad7b0
#
_cell.length_a   1.000
_cell.length_b   1.000
_cell.length_c   1.000
_cell.angle_alpha   90.00
_cell.angle_beta   90.00
_cell.angle_gamma   90.00
#
_symmetry.space_group_name_H-M   'P 1'
#
loop_
_entity.id
_entity.type
_entity.pdbx_description
1 polymer ?
#
loop_
_entity_poly.entity_id
_entity_poly.type
_entity_poly.pdbx_seq_one_letter_code
_entity_poly.pdbx_strand_id
1 'polypeptide(L)'
;MATSSYSSSFGRLKSLSINFISSNILQNLVHAKDVSEMTRILEPTWYGPEIERAASLYSPPELLEVALNRHIVEINKIALESTPFSGREAIRAYLLKWDIHNIELILSSKIIGRAITETEPFLVSSRNFPAGISAGNISHDEMKIILSQAGVDGVVNHLVKYRYGPILMQHLDTYQKTGDLGPMMADLISYYYTTLIESLRFFQGDEGVIRDLFRVQIDKRNILSLLKGKDSELDRELISKHLIKGGNISRDDLFDIFGSKSIEEFVGKVQKQYNLTDLLKDTYSKTHSLIDFEVAFDKFISKSYLKRLKNIPLSLGSIFHFIITAEYEWDNIKRIAYGKRYDLSIERITSMLVLETD
;
A
#
# COMPACT_ATOMS: atom_id res chain seq x y z
N MET A 1 -21.07 25.96 3.31
CA MET A 1 -21.00 25.40 4.70
C MET A 1 -20.05 24.20 4.86
N ALA A 2 -19.63 23.50 3.79
CA ALA A 2 -18.68 22.37 3.89
C ALA A 2 -17.27 22.80 4.28
N THR A 3 -16.79 23.96 3.85
CA THR A 3 -15.42 24.45 4.10
C THR A 3 -15.08 24.69 5.57
N SER A 4 -16.05 25.07 6.42
CA SER A 4 -15.78 25.29 7.85
C SER A 4 -15.53 23.99 8.64
N SER A 5 -16.07 22.86 8.19
CA SER A 5 -15.90 21.58 8.88
C SER A 5 -14.50 20.99 8.74
N TYR A 6 -13.77 21.29 7.65
CA TYR A 6 -12.40 20.83 7.41
C TYR A 6 -11.31 21.77 7.95
N SER A 7 -11.64 22.96 8.42
CA SER A 7 -10.62 23.93 8.89
C SER A 7 -9.84 23.42 10.10
N SER A 8 -10.53 22.83 11.09
CA SER A 8 -9.89 22.23 12.25
C SER A 8 -9.04 21.02 11.88
N SER A 9 -9.54 20.17 10.98
CA SER A 9 -8.81 19.01 10.46
C SER A 9 -7.52 19.44 9.78
N PHE A 10 -7.61 20.41 8.88
CA PHE A 10 -6.46 20.95 8.15
C PHE A 10 -5.42 21.54 9.10
N GLY A 11 -5.83 22.37 10.06
CA GLY A 11 -4.92 22.98 11.04
C GLY A 11 -4.19 21.91 11.86
N ARG A 12 -4.92 20.90 12.38
CA ARG A 12 -4.35 19.77 13.14
C ARG A 12 -3.36 18.97 12.30
N LEU A 13 -3.76 18.53 11.11
CA LEU A 13 -2.91 17.68 10.27
C LEU A 13 -1.68 18.43 9.74
N LYS A 14 -1.83 19.72 9.39
CA LYS A 14 -0.71 20.57 9.00
C LYS A 14 0.32 20.74 10.12
N SER A 15 -0.15 20.93 11.36
CA SER A 15 0.75 20.98 12.53
C SER A 15 1.50 19.67 12.74
N LEU A 16 0.84 18.52 12.55
CA LEU A 16 1.46 17.20 12.69
C LEU A 16 2.43 16.89 11.54
N SER A 17 2.18 17.43 10.34
CA SER A 17 3.02 17.20 9.15
C SER A 17 4.46 17.72 9.31
N ILE A 18 4.73 18.61 10.27
CA ILE A 18 6.09 19.07 10.58
C ILE A 18 6.97 17.94 11.14
N ASN A 19 6.36 16.85 11.64
CA ASN A 19 7.07 15.70 12.21
C ASN A 19 7.49 14.67 11.14
N PHE A 20 7.05 14.83 9.88
CA PHE A 20 7.53 13.97 8.81
C PHE A 20 9.04 14.05 8.66
N ILE A 21 9.63 12.95 8.22
CA ILE A 21 11.08 12.82 8.05
C ILE A 21 11.59 13.87 7.05
N SER A 22 12.53 14.70 7.51
CA SER A 22 13.19 15.68 6.64
C SER A 22 14.09 14.98 5.61
N SER A 23 14.37 15.67 4.50
CA SER A 23 15.31 15.18 3.48
C SER A 23 16.70 14.85 4.06
N ASN A 24 17.14 15.58 5.08
CA ASN A 24 18.41 15.32 5.76
C ASN A 24 18.37 13.99 6.54
N ILE A 25 17.30 13.75 7.31
CA ILE A 25 17.12 12.48 8.03
C ILE A 25 17.03 11.32 7.04
N LEU A 26 16.28 11.49 5.94
CA LEU A 26 16.17 10.46 4.92
C LEU A 26 17.52 10.13 4.28
N GLN A 27 18.36 11.14 3.99
CA GLN A 27 19.72 10.92 3.51
C GLN A 27 20.58 10.18 4.54
N ASN A 28 20.48 10.53 5.83
CA ASN A 28 21.19 9.81 6.89
C ASN A 28 20.77 8.33 6.94
N LEU A 29 19.47 8.03 6.76
CA LEU A 29 18.99 6.65 6.67
C LEU A 29 19.58 5.91 5.46
N VAL A 30 19.64 6.56 4.29
CA VAL A 30 20.27 5.97 3.09
C VAL A 30 21.75 5.68 3.31
N HIS A 31 22.47 6.52 4.06
CA HIS A 31 23.90 6.34 4.35
C HIS A 31 24.18 5.50 5.59
N ALA A 32 23.15 5.14 6.38
CA ALA A 32 23.31 4.27 7.52
C ALA A 32 24.00 2.96 7.13
N LYS A 33 24.83 2.41 8.01
CA LYS A 33 25.56 1.17 7.77
C LYS A 33 24.62 -0.04 7.68
N ASP A 34 23.65 -0.10 8.57
CA ASP A 34 22.73 -1.22 8.73
C ASP A 34 21.38 -0.77 9.32
N VAL A 35 20.44 -1.70 9.47
CA VAL A 35 19.12 -1.44 10.02
C VAL A 35 19.19 -1.00 11.50
N SER A 36 20.20 -1.44 12.26
CA SER A 36 20.38 -1.03 13.66
C SER A 36 20.74 0.45 13.76
N GLU A 37 21.57 0.96 12.85
CA GLU A 37 21.89 2.39 12.77
C GLU A 37 20.69 3.19 12.29
N MET A 38 19.90 2.68 11.32
CA MET A 38 18.65 3.31 10.91
C MET A 38 17.69 3.48 12.10
N THR A 39 17.55 2.44 12.93
CA THR A 39 16.71 2.49 14.14
C THR A 39 17.15 3.61 15.05
N ARG A 40 18.46 3.75 15.34
CA ARG A 40 19.00 4.84 16.17
C ARG A 40 18.76 6.24 15.59
N ILE A 41 18.85 6.39 14.26
CA ILE A 41 18.55 7.66 13.57
C ILE A 41 17.06 8.04 13.74
N LEU A 42 16.17 7.04 13.79
CA LEU A 42 14.72 7.26 13.92
C LEU A 42 14.25 7.48 15.38
N GLU A 43 15.01 7.03 16.39
CA GLU A 43 14.66 7.22 17.81
C GLU A 43 14.31 8.67 18.20
N PRO A 44 15.04 9.73 17.76
CA PRO A 44 14.70 11.11 18.12
C PRO A 44 13.55 11.69 17.28
N THR A 45 12.92 10.92 16.40
CA THR A 45 11.80 11.35 15.56
C THR A 45 10.46 10.90 16.16
N TRP A 46 9.37 11.17 15.48
CA TRP A 46 8.05 10.69 15.94
C TRP A 46 7.86 9.16 15.84
N TYR A 47 8.83 8.42 15.28
CA TYR A 47 8.89 6.95 15.34
C TYR A 47 9.41 6.44 16.69
N GLY A 48 10.09 7.28 17.46
CA GLY A 48 10.74 6.91 18.74
C GLY A 48 9.84 6.16 19.72
N PRO A 49 8.62 6.61 20.01
CA PRO A 49 7.72 5.91 20.92
C PRO A 49 7.40 4.47 20.50
N GLU A 50 7.27 4.20 19.20
CA GLU A 50 7.00 2.85 18.70
C GLU A 50 8.26 1.99 18.66
N ILE A 51 9.43 2.59 18.43
CA ILE A 51 10.74 1.93 18.54
C ILE A 51 10.96 1.47 19.98
N GLU A 52 10.77 2.35 20.96
CA GLU A 52 10.92 2.03 22.38
C GLU A 52 9.97 0.89 22.80
N ARG A 53 8.70 0.94 22.41
CA ARG A 53 7.73 -0.12 22.70
C ARG A 53 8.07 -1.46 22.03
N ALA A 54 8.61 -1.43 20.82
CA ALA A 54 9.00 -2.64 20.09
C ALA A 54 10.29 -3.25 20.64
N ALA A 55 11.23 -2.45 21.14
CA ALA A 55 12.55 -2.88 21.63
C ALA A 55 12.46 -3.85 22.81
N SER A 56 11.34 -3.86 23.55
CA SER A 56 11.11 -4.82 24.63
C SER A 56 10.88 -6.27 24.16
N LEU A 57 10.51 -6.47 22.89
CA LEU A 57 10.10 -7.76 22.33
C LEU A 57 10.86 -8.17 21.08
N TYR A 58 11.44 -7.22 20.36
CA TYR A 58 12.07 -7.44 19.05
C TYR A 58 13.46 -6.82 18.99
N SER A 59 14.31 -7.39 18.14
CA SER A 59 15.62 -6.84 17.76
C SER A 59 15.61 -6.42 16.29
N PRO A 60 16.49 -5.52 15.81
CA PRO A 60 16.62 -5.26 14.39
C PRO A 60 16.97 -6.54 13.60
N PRO A 61 16.37 -6.73 12.40
CA PRO A 61 15.53 -5.80 11.64
C PRO A 61 14.04 -5.81 12.01
N GLU A 62 13.52 -6.84 12.69
CA GLU A 62 12.09 -7.00 13.01
C GLU A 62 11.57 -5.85 13.89
N LEU A 63 12.40 -5.32 14.80
CA LEU A 63 12.08 -4.16 15.63
C LEU A 63 11.63 -2.99 14.77
N LEU A 64 12.42 -2.65 13.73
CA LEU A 64 12.09 -1.53 12.85
C LEU A 64 10.79 -1.78 12.09
N GLU A 65 10.60 -2.99 11.56
CA GLU A 65 9.36 -3.36 10.84
C GLU A 65 8.13 -3.17 11.74
N VAL A 66 8.18 -3.69 12.97
CA VAL A 66 7.07 -3.57 13.94
C VAL A 66 6.82 -2.10 14.31
N ALA A 67 7.88 -1.32 14.56
CA ALA A 67 7.74 0.09 14.91
C ALA A 67 7.09 0.89 13.77
N LEU A 68 7.52 0.68 12.52
CA LEU A 68 6.94 1.30 11.35
C LEU A 68 5.46 0.93 11.16
N ASN A 69 5.12 -0.35 11.31
CA ASN A 69 3.75 -0.84 11.15
C ASN A 69 2.82 -0.30 12.26
N ARG A 70 3.30 -0.18 13.49
CA ARG A 70 2.53 0.45 14.58
C ARG A 70 2.36 1.95 14.37
N HIS A 71 3.40 2.62 13.90
CA HIS A 71 3.34 4.05 13.61
C HIS A 71 2.30 4.38 12.53
N ILE A 72 2.24 3.63 11.43
CA ILE A 72 1.23 3.87 10.37
C ILE A 72 -0.20 3.65 10.90
N VAL A 73 -0.41 2.74 11.85
CA VAL A 73 -1.71 2.57 12.52
C VAL A 73 -2.08 3.83 13.33
N GLU A 74 -1.11 4.44 14.04
CA GLU A 74 -1.36 5.71 14.76
C GLU A 74 -1.69 6.86 13.81
N ILE A 75 -0.99 6.97 12.67
CA ILE A 75 -1.29 7.93 11.62
C ILE A 75 -2.75 7.77 11.11
N ASN A 76 -3.17 6.54 10.85
CA ASN A 76 -4.52 6.24 10.37
C ASN A 76 -5.59 6.62 11.40
N LYS A 77 -5.32 6.39 12.69
CA LYS A 77 -6.18 6.83 13.80
C LYS A 77 -6.29 8.36 13.83
N ILE A 78 -5.17 9.06 13.80
CA ILE A 78 -5.13 10.52 13.79
C ILE A 78 -5.94 11.08 12.61
N ALA A 79 -5.77 10.51 11.42
CA ALA A 79 -6.50 10.91 10.23
C ALA A 79 -8.01 10.68 10.38
N LEU A 80 -8.43 9.51 10.85
CA LEU A 80 -9.84 9.17 11.05
C LEU A 80 -10.50 10.08 12.12
N GLU A 81 -9.83 10.31 13.24
CA GLU A 81 -10.31 11.20 14.31
C GLU A 81 -10.39 12.67 13.84
N SER A 82 -9.45 13.08 12.99
CA SER A 82 -9.43 14.43 12.41
C SER A 82 -10.47 14.61 11.30
N THR A 83 -11.06 13.53 10.78
CA THR A 83 -11.99 13.59 9.66
C THR A 83 -13.39 14.01 10.13
N PRO A 84 -14.00 15.07 9.53
CA PRO A 84 -15.39 15.42 9.77
C PRO A 84 -16.33 14.27 9.41
N PHE A 85 -17.53 14.27 10.01
CA PHE A 85 -18.52 13.18 9.84
C PHE A 85 -18.77 12.85 8.37
N SER A 86 -18.87 13.87 7.51
CA SER A 86 -19.13 13.70 6.06
C SER A 86 -18.03 12.95 5.30
N GLY A 87 -16.79 12.95 5.80
CA GLY A 87 -15.63 12.28 5.15
C GLY A 87 -15.26 10.94 5.78
N ARG A 88 -15.81 10.61 6.97
CA ARG A 88 -15.38 9.41 7.72
C ARG A 88 -15.60 8.10 6.99
N GLU A 89 -16.68 8.00 6.22
CA GLU A 89 -16.96 6.79 5.44
C GLU A 89 -15.87 6.55 4.39
N ALA A 90 -15.44 7.60 3.69
CA ALA A 90 -14.38 7.51 2.70
C ALA A 90 -13.03 7.10 3.32
N ILE A 91 -12.68 7.68 4.49
CA ILE A 91 -11.46 7.28 5.20
C ILE A 91 -11.55 5.84 5.70
N ARG A 92 -12.68 5.41 6.26
CA ARG A 92 -12.87 4.01 6.67
C ARG A 92 -12.76 3.05 5.48
N ALA A 93 -13.37 3.40 4.34
CA ALA A 93 -13.25 2.61 3.12
C ALA A 93 -11.78 2.53 2.65
N TYR A 94 -11.04 3.63 2.74
CA TYR A 94 -9.61 3.63 2.43
C TYR A 94 -8.80 2.71 3.35
N LEU A 95 -9.09 2.69 4.63
CA LEU A 95 -8.36 1.89 5.62
C LEU A 95 -8.61 0.37 5.48
N LEU A 96 -9.64 -0.07 4.74
CA LEU A 96 -9.85 -1.50 4.43
C LEU A 96 -8.64 -2.15 3.77
N LYS A 97 -7.80 -1.37 3.08
CA LYS A 97 -6.59 -1.89 2.45
C LYS A 97 -5.65 -2.60 3.43
N TRP A 98 -5.65 -2.21 4.70
CA TRP A 98 -4.79 -2.82 5.71
C TRP A 98 -5.30 -4.19 6.16
N ASP A 99 -6.63 -4.37 6.21
CA ASP A 99 -7.19 -5.72 6.39
C ASP A 99 -6.78 -6.64 5.23
N ILE A 100 -6.91 -6.14 3.99
CA ILE A 100 -6.55 -6.89 2.79
C ILE A 100 -5.06 -7.20 2.75
N HIS A 101 -4.20 -6.23 3.08
CA HIS A 101 -2.75 -6.43 3.20
C HIS A 101 -2.42 -7.52 4.23
N ASN A 102 -3.04 -7.49 5.39
CA ASN A 102 -2.82 -8.50 6.42
C ASN A 102 -3.35 -9.88 6.00
N ILE A 103 -4.52 -9.95 5.35
CA ILE A 103 -5.08 -11.20 4.82
C ILE A 103 -4.16 -11.78 3.76
N GLU A 104 -3.67 -10.98 2.81
CA GLU A 104 -2.72 -11.40 1.78
C GLU A 104 -1.42 -11.95 2.40
N LEU A 105 -0.88 -11.25 3.39
CA LEU A 105 0.31 -11.68 4.12
C LEU A 105 0.08 -13.03 4.82
N ILE A 106 -1.05 -13.18 5.51
CA ILE A 106 -1.39 -14.43 6.23
C ILE A 106 -1.58 -15.58 5.23
N LEU A 107 -2.37 -15.39 4.17
CA LEU A 107 -2.59 -16.44 3.15
C LEU A 107 -1.27 -16.84 2.49
N SER A 108 -0.43 -15.88 2.11
CA SER A 108 0.90 -16.16 1.55
C SER A 108 1.79 -16.93 2.52
N SER A 109 1.77 -16.58 3.82
CA SER A 109 2.54 -17.30 4.84
C SER A 109 2.10 -18.76 5.00
N LYS A 110 0.80 -19.05 4.83
CA LYS A 110 0.27 -20.42 4.88
C LYS A 110 0.77 -21.26 3.72
N ILE A 111 0.87 -20.70 2.52
CA ILE A 111 1.38 -21.42 1.34
C ILE A 111 2.85 -21.79 1.50
N ILE A 112 3.68 -20.85 1.98
CA ILE A 112 5.11 -21.09 2.13
C ILE A 112 5.47 -21.80 3.45
N GLY A 113 4.47 -22.14 4.28
CA GLY A 113 4.69 -22.82 5.56
C GLY A 113 5.44 -21.98 6.61
N ARG A 114 5.36 -20.65 6.53
CA ARG A 114 6.05 -19.74 7.45
C ARG A 114 5.46 -19.83 8.86
N ALA A 115 6.32 -19.82 9.88
CA ALA A 115 5.89 -19.84 11.27
C ALA A 115 5.09 -18.57 11.65
N ILE A 116 4.18 -18.70 12.62
CA ILE A 116 3.36 -17.58 13.13
C ILE A 116 4.25 -16.45 13.65
N THR A 117 5.27 -16.80 14.44
CA THR A 117 6.23 -15.86 15.03
C THR A 117 7.05 -15.09 14.00
N GLU A 118 7.24 -15.65 12.81
CA GLU A 118 7.94 -15.02 11.70
C GLU A 118 7.02 -14.12 10.86
N THR A 119 5.70 -14.32 10.92
CA THR A 119 4.71 -13.57 10.14
C THR A 119 4.12 -12.41 10.94
N GLU A 120 3.90 -12.60 12.26
CA GLU A 120 3.27 -11.62 13.14
C GLU A 120 3.94 -10.22 13.10
N PRO A 121 5.28 -10.07 13.07
CA PRO A 121 5.93 -8.77 13.01
C PRO A 121 5.57 -7.92 11.78
N PHE A 122 5.15 -8.58 10.69
CA PHE A 122 4.80 -7.91 9.43
C PHE A 122 3.34 -7.46 9.36
N LEU A 123 2.50 -7.84 10.32
CA LEU A 123 1.10 -7.39 10.37
C LEU A 123 1.02 -5.89 10.67
N VAL A 124 0.22 -5.17 9.88
CA VAL A 124 -0.10 -3.78 10.13
C VAL A 124 -1.26 -3.70 11.12
N SER A 125 -0.95 -3.79 12.39
CA SER A 125 -1.93 -3.78 13.49
C SER A 125 -1.28 -3.35 14.81
N SER A 126 -2.10 -2.96 15.80
CA SER A 126 -1.60 -2.59 17.13
C SER A 126 -2.60 -2.95 18.23
N ARG A 127 -2.10 -3.53 19.34
CA ARG A 127 -2.88 -3.82 20.55
C ARG A 127 -3.42 -2.59 21.27
N ASN A 128 -2.77 -1.44 21.11
CA ASN A 128 -3.01 -0.26 21.93
C ASN A 128 -4.24 0.54 21.48
N PHE A 129 -5.02 0.03 20.51
CA PHE A 129 -6.22 0.70 20.03
C PHE A 129 -7.48 0.05 20.60
N PRO A 130 -8.51 0.85 20.97
CA PRO A 130 -9.82 0.32 21.27
C PRO A 130 -10.38 -0.53 20.13
N ALA A 131 -11.19 -1.51 20.46
CA ALA A 131 -11.88 -2.33 19.46
C ALA A 131 -12.59 -1.42 18.43
N GLY A 132 -12.31 -1.63 17.14
CA GLY A 132 -12.86 -0.83 16.04
C GLY A 132 -11.99 0.33 15.57
N ILE A 133 -10.81 0.57 16.19
CA ILE A 133 -9.80 1.53 15.71
C ILE A 133 -8.49 0.76 15.48
N SER A 134 -8.53 -0.21 14.60
CA SER A 134 -7.34 -0.85 14.05
C SER A 134 -6.96 -0.17 12.73
N ALA A 135 -5.88 -0.64 12.10
CA ALA A 135 -5.54 -0.19 10.76
C ALA A 135 -6.71 -0.33 9.77
N GLY A 136 -7.50 -1.40 9.91
CA GLY A 136 -8.72 -1.66 9.15
C GLY A 136 -9.91 -1.97 10.08
N ASN A 137 -10.74 -2.98 9.72
CA ASN A 137 -11.91 -3.41 10.51
C ASN A 137 -11.63 -4.65 11.38
N ILE A 138 -10.53 -5.36 11.13
CA ILE A 138 -10.16 -6.56 11.89
C ILE A 138 -9.18 -6.14 13.00
N SER A 139 -9.51 -6.44 14.25
CA SER A 139 -8.65 -6.10 15.39
C SER A 139 -7.34 -6.90 15.38
N HIS A 140 -6.34 -6.40 16.13
CA HIS A 140 -5.06 -7.10 16.28
C HIS A 140 -5.22 -8.53 16.82
N ASP A 141 -6.04 -8.70 17.88
CA ASP A 141 -6.25 -10.02 18.48
C ASP A 141 -6.97 -10.97 17.52
N GLU A 142 -7.91 -10.46 16.73
CA GLU A 142 -8.59 -11.23 15.70
C GLU A 142 -7.65 -11.61 14.55
N MET A 143 -6.73 -10.72 14.15
CA MET A 143 -5.68 -11.05 13.15
C MET A 143 -4.77 -12.18 13.63
N LYS A 144 -4.45 -12.23 14.93
CA LYS A 144 -3.70 -13.36 15.53
C LYS A 144 -4.48 -14.67 15.46
N ILE A 145 -5.79 -14.63 15.72
CA ILE A 145 -6.65 -15.81 15.59
C ILE A 145 -6.67 -16.29 14.13
N ILE A 146 -6.80 -15.37 13.16
CA ILE A 146 -6.74 -15.68 11.73
C ILE A 146 -5.37 -16.28 11.38
N LEU A 147 -4.29 -15.68 11.86
CA LEU A 147 -2.93 -16.18 11.64
C LEU A 147 -2.71 -17.56 12.24
N SER A 148 -3.39 -17.92 13.34
CA SER A 148 -3.29 -19.23 13.98
C SER A 148 -4.04 -20.35 13.25
N GLN A 149 -4.91 -20.05 12.29
CA GLN A 149 -5.68 -21.04 11.55
C GLN A 149 -4.77 -22.00 10.76
N ALA A 150 -5.20 -23.26 10.61
CA ALA A 150 -4.50 -24.24 9.80
C ALA A 150 -4.80 -24.01 8.30
N GLY A 151 -3.75 -23.70 7.53
CA GLY A 151 -3.84 -23.57 6.08
C GLY A 151 -4.75 -22.44 5.59
N VAL A 152 -4.87 -22.33 4.27
CA VAL A 152 -5.69 -21.32 3.58
C VAL A 152 -7.18 -21.54 3.88
N ASP A 153 -7.65 -22.79 3.86
CA ASP A 153 -9.05 -23.12 4.11
C ASP A 153 -9.53 -22.65 5.49
N GLY A 154 -8.70 -22.87 6.53
CA GLY A 154 -9.00 -22.40 7.89
C GLY A 154 -9.09 -20.89 7.97
N VAL A 155 -8.18 -20.17 7.30
CA VAL A 155 -8.20 -18.70 7.21
C VAL A 155 -9.47 -18.20 6.52
N VAL A 156 -9.80 -18.76 5.35
CA VAL A 156 -10.99 -18.37 4.57
C VAL A 156 -12.27 -18.62 5.37
N ASN A 157 -12.40 -19.81 5.99
CA ASN A 157 -13.55 -20.15 6.83
C ASN A 157 -13.70 -19.22 8.03
N HIS A 158 -12.61 -18.84 8.68
CA HIS A 158 -12.66 -17.90 9.79
C HIS A 158 -13.10 -16.49 9.36
N LEU A 159 -12.72 -16.07 8.15
CA LEU A 159 -13.07 -14.78 7.56
C LEU A 159 -14.53 -14.68 7.09
N VAL A 160 -15.32 -15.78 7.09
CA VAL A 160 -16.76 -15.75 6.69
C VAL A 160 -17.57 -14.80 7.54
N LYS A 161 -17.22 -14.60 8.82
CA LYS A 161 -17.87 -13.61 9.70
C LYS A 161 -17.61 -12.15 9.30
N TYR A 162 -16.63 -11.92 8.41
CA TYR A 162 -16.33 -10.63 7.81
C TYR A 162 -16.79 -10.62 6.34
N ARG A 163 -16.90 -9.45 5.74
CA ARG A 163 -17.27 -9.30 4.33
C ARG A 163 -16.26 -9.92 3.35
N TYR A 164 -15.05 -10.22 3.82
CA TYR A 164 -13.98 -10.81 3.02
C TYR A 164 -14.17 -12.30 2.75
N GLY A 165 -14.69 -13.05 3.73
CA GLY A 165 -14.85 -14.49 3.64
C GLY A 165 -15.70 -14.96 2.46
N PRO A 166 -16.91 -14.41 2.23
CA PRO A 166 -17.73 -14.78 1.08
C PRO A 166 -17.04 -14.55 -0.28
N ILE A 167 -16.18 -13.53 -0.38
CA ILE A 167 -15.41 -13.23 -1.61
C ILE A 167 -14.34 -14.31 -1.81
N LEU A 168 -13.58 -14.62 -0.78
CA LEU A 168 -12.50 -15.62 -0.84
C LEU A 168 -13.06 -17.02 -1.06
N MET A 169 -14.20 -17.35 -0.45
CA MET A 169 -14.86 -18.66 -0.55
C MET A 169 -15.23 -19.02 -2.00
N GLN A 170 -15.56 -18.04 -2.85
CA GLN A 170 -15.90 -18.26 -4.27
C GLN A 170 -14.75 -18.89 -5.07
N HIS A 171 -13.51 -18.71 -4.60
CA HIS A 171 -12.31 -19.20 -5.26
C HIS A 171 -11.65 -20.37 -4.55
N LEU A 172 -12.20 -20.83 -3.41
CA LEU A 172 -11.54 -21.83 -2.56
C LEU A 172 -11.34 -23.16 -3.29
N ASP A 173 -12.36 -23.62 -4.03
CA ASP A 173 -12.27 -24.86 -4.82
C ASP A 173 -11.23 -24.75 -5.96
N THR A 174 -11.11 -23.57 -6.56
CA THR A 174 -10.09 -23.31 -7.59
C THR A 174 -8.70 -23.31 -6.96
N TYR A 175 -8.53 -22.64 -5.85
CA TYR A 175 -7.28 -22.63 -5.11
C TYR A 175 -6.85 -24.05 -4.70
N GLN A 176 -7.76 -24.88 -4.17
CA GLN A 176 -7.47 -26.26 -3.79
C GLN A 176 -6.95 -27.11 -4.96
N LYS A 177 -7.39 -26.81 -6.19
CA LYS A 177 -6.97 -27.53 -7.41
C LYS A 177 -5.67 -26.99 -8.02
N THR A 178 -5.41 -25.70 -7.89
CA THR A 178 -4.34 -25.00 -8.64
C THR A 178 -3.21 -24.48 -7.74
N GLY A 179 -3.48 -24.24 -6.44
CA GLY A 179 -2.57 -23.54 -5.54
C GLY A 179 -2.48 -22.03 -5.80
N ASP A 180 -3.24 -21.47 -6.75
CA ASP A 180 -3.17 -20.07 -7.14
C ASP A 180 -4.10 -19.19 -6.30
N LEU A 181 -3.53 -18.25 -5.52
CA LEU A 181 -4.26 -17.24 -4.77
C LEU A 181 -4.66 -16.02 -5.62
N GLY A 182 -4.11 -15.86 -6.80
CA GLY A 182 -4.26 -14.65 -7.61
C GLY A 182 -5.72 -14.24 -7.83
N PRO A 183 -6.64 -15.14 -8.24
CA PRO A 183 -8.06 -14.82 -8.39
C PRO A 183 -8.75 -14.38 -7.09
N MET A 184 -8.42 -15.04 -5.94
CA MET A 184 -8.93 -14.63 -4.63
C MET A 184 -8.53 -13.19 -4.29
N MET A 185 -7.25 -12.88 -4.49
CA MET A 185 -6.71 -11.56 -4.17
C MET A 185 -7.23 -10.49 -5.14
N ALA A 186 -7.38 -10.80 -6.42
CA ALA A 186 -7.92 -9.88 -7.41
C ALA A 186 -9.36 -9.45 -7.06
N ASP A 187 -10.22 -10.39 -6.65
CA ASP A 187 -11.60 -10.07 -6.28
C ASP A 187 -11.67 -9.34 -4.93
N LEU A 188 -10.81 -9.69 -3.97
CA LEU A 188 -10.72 -8.99 -2.69
C LEU A 188 -10.25 -7.53 -2.87
N ILE A 189 -9.27 -7.30 -3.73
CA ILE A 189 -8.78 -5.97 -4.07
C ILE A 189 -9.83 -5.21 -4.90
N SER A 190 -10.55 -5.89 -5.80
CA SER A 190 -11.67 -5.29 -6.55
C SER A 190 -12.79 -4.82 -5.62
N TYR A 191 -13.13 -5.61 -4.60
CA TYR A 191 -14.06 -5.23 -3.55
C TYR A 191 -13.60 -3.96 -2.81
N TYR A 192 -12.32 -3.90 -2.43
CA TYR A 192 -11.74 -2.72 -1.78
C TYR A 192 -11.91 -1.45 -2.63
N TYR A 193 -11.45 -1.48 -3.88
CA TYR A 193 -11.52 -0.29 -4.74
C TYR A 193 -12.95 0.09 -5.09
N THR A 194 -13.85 -0.88 -5.30
CA THR A 194 -15.27 -0.60 -5.52
C THR A 194 -15.87 0.12 -4.32
N THR A 195 -15.64 -0.41 -3.11
CA THR A 195 -16.12 0.20 -1.86
C THR A 195 -15.57 1.61 -1.66
N LEU A 196 -14.27 1.80 -1.92
CA LEU A 196 -13.61 3.11 -1.81
C LEU A 196 -14.16 4.12 -2.81
N ILE A 197 -14.24 3.75 -4.09
CA ILE A 197 -14.74 4.63 -5.16
C ILE A 197 -16.22 4.99 -4.93
N GLU A 198 -17.04 4.05 -4.47
CA GLU A 198 -18.43 4.31 -4.11
C GLU A 198 -18.55 5.30 -2.94
N SER A 199 -17.71 5.16 -1.92
CA SER A 199 -17.68 6.09 -0.78
C SER A 199 -17.31 7.53 -1.18
N LEU A 200 -16.63 7.68 -2.31
CA LEU A 200 -16.18 8.95 -2.87
C LEU A 200 -17.16 9.55 -3.89
N ARG A 201 -18.29 8.91 -4.18
CA ARG A 201 -19.24 9.35 -5.24
C ARG A 201 -19.78 10.76 -5.06
N PHE A 202 -19.89 11.24 -3.82
CA PHE A 202 -20.40 12.58 -3.49
C PHE A 202 -19.31 13.66 -3.49
N PHE A 203 -18.03 13.28 -3.57
CA PHE A 203 -16.91 14.20 -3.65
C PHE A 203 -16.62 14.51 -5.12
N GLN A 204 -16.98 15.74 -5.55
CA GLN A 204 -16.91 16.19 -6.93
C GLN A 204 -16.07 17.47 -7.05
N GLY A 205 -15.94 18.01 -8.24
CA GLY A 205 -15.13 19.19 -8.49
C GLY A 205 -13.66 18.92 -8.20
N ASP A 206 -13.01 19.78 -7.44
CA ASP A 206 -11.58 19.64 -7.10
C ASP A 206 -11.28 18.35 -6.31
N GLU A 207 -12.24 17.88 -5.51
CA GLU A 207 -12.11 16.61 -4.75
C GLU A 207 -12.22 15.37 -5.66
N GLY A 208 -12.68 15.50 -6.89
CA GLY A 208 -12.69 14.43 -7.89
C GLY A 208 -11.31 13.83 -8.15
N VAL A 209 -10.25 14.61 -7.92
CA VAL A 209 -8.86 14.15 -7.99
C VAL A 209 -8.58 12.94 -7.09
N ILE A 210 -9.29 12.81 -5.96
CA ILE A 210 -9.13 11.68 -5.03
C ILE A 210 -9.55 10.39 -5.71
N ARG A 211 -10.67 10.40 -6.40
CA ARG A 211 -11.18 9.23 -7.15
C ARG A 211 -10.29 8.87 -8.32
N ASP A 212 -9.79 9.88 -9.05
CA ASP A 212 -8.88 9.65 -10.18
C ASP A 212 -7.55 9.04 -9.71
N LEU A 213 -7.04 9.46 -8.56
CA LEU A 213 -5.87 8.83 -7.92
C LEU A 213 -6.06 7.33 -7.73
N PHE A 214 -7.21 6.89 -7.20
CA PHE A 214 -7.46 5.48 -6.94
C PHE A 214 -7.65 4.67 -8.21
N ARG A 215 -8.21 5.27 -9.28
CA ARG A 215 -8.26 4.65 -10.60
C ARG A 215 -6.87 4.38 -11.18
N VAL A 216 -5.94 5.33 -11.01
CA VAL A 216 -4.54 5.13 -11.41
C VAL A 216 -3.85 4.06 -10.57
N GLN A 217 -4.16 3.95 -9.28
CA GLN A 217 -3.65 2.85 -8.46
C GLN A 217 -4.17 1.48 -8.92
N ILE A 218 -5.42 1.38 -9.39
CA ILE A 218 -5.94 0.17 -10.03
C ILE A 218 -5.14 -0.15 -11.28
N ASP A 219 -4.90 0.83 -12.15
CA ASP A 219 -4.13 0.63 -13.38
C ASP A 219 -2.69 0.21 -13.09
N LYS A 220 -2.03 0.83 -12.09
CA LYS A 220 -0.72 0.38 -11.59
C LYS A 220 -0.74 -1.11 -11.26
N ARG A 221 -1.71 -1.56 -10.46
CA ARG A 221 -1.82 -2.98 -10.07
C ARG A 221 -2.06 -3.89 -11.26
N ASN A 222 -2.96 -3.49 -12.18
CA ASN A 222 -3.23 -4.25 -13.39
C ASN A 222 -1.98 -4.39 -14.27
N ILE A 223 -1.26 -3.31 -14.51
CA ILE A 223 -0.02 -3.32 -15.30
C ILE A 223 1.04 -4.21 -14.66
N LEU A 224 1.22 -4.15 -13.33
CA LEU A 224 2.14 -5.03 -12.62
C LEU A 224 1.72 -6.50 -12.71
N SER A 225 0.40 -6.79 -12.67
CA SER A 225 -0.13 -8.14 -12.86
C SER A 225 0.12 -8.65 -14.29
N LEU A 226 -0.10 -7.81 -15.31
CA LEU A 226 0.20 -8.15 -16.70
C LEU A 226 1.69 -8.46 -16.90
N LEU A 227 2.58 -7.67 -16.28
CA LEU A 227 4.01 -7.87 -16.38
C LEU A 227 4.43 -9.20 -15.74
N LYS A 228 3.93 -9.47 -14.52
CA LYS A 228 4.14 -10.77 -13.84
C LYS A 228 3.59 -11.93 -14.69
N GLY A 229 2.40 -11.76 -15.26
CA GLY A 229 1.79 -12.77 -16.13
C GLY A 229 2.61 -13.07 -17.38
N LYS A 230 3.25 -12.04 -17.97
CA LYS A 230 4.19 -12.24 -19.08
C LYS A 230 5.44 -13.02 -18.66
N ASP A 231 6.04 -12.64 -17.55
CA ASP A 231 7.24 -13.32 -17.02
C ASP A 231 6.94 -14.78 -16.65
N SER A 232 5.69 -15.08 -16.26
CA SER A 232 5.22 -16.44 -15.92
C SER A 232 4.55 -17.16 -17.10
N GLU A 233 4.59 -16.60 -18.32
CA GLU A 233 4.02 -17.16 -19.54
C GLU A 233 2.52 -17.54 -19.42
N LEU A 234 1.76 -16.76 -18.61
CA LEU A 234 0.32 -16.97 -18.45
C LEU A 234 -0.41 -16.66 -19.76
N ASP A 235 -1.45 -17.44 -20.04
CA ASP A 235 -2.35 -17.13 -21.14
C ASP A 235 -3.33 -15.99 -20.81
N ARG A 236 -4.03 -15.51 -21.86
CA ARG A 236 -4.99 -14.40 -21.74
C ARG A 236 -6.17 -14.72 -20.82
N GLU A 237 -6.60 -15.98 -20.78
CA GLU A 237 -7.73 -16.39 -19.94
C GLU A 237 -7.34 -16.36 -18.47
N LEU A 238 -6.16 -16.91 -18.13
CA LEU A 238 -5.64 -16.89 -16.76
C LEU A 238 -5.38 -15.47 -16.27
N ILE A 239 -4.64 -14.66 -17.05
CA ILE A 239 -4.35 -13.28 -16.62
C ILE A 239 -5.62 -12.44 -16.45
N SER A 240 -6.68 -12.74 -17.22
CA SER A 240 -7.96 -12.02 -17.10
C SER A 240 -8.60 -12.14 -15.71
N LYS A 241 -8.30 -13.23 -14.97
CA LYS A 241 -8.81 -13.51 -13.63
C LYS A 241 -8.05 -12.73 -12.55
N HIS A 242 -6.89 -12.18 -12.88
CA HIS A 242 -6.04 -11.37 -11.99
C HIS A 242 -6.26 -9.86 -12.15
N LEU A 243 -7.11 -9.43 -13.09
CA LEU A 243 -7.33 -8.01 -13.38
C LEU A 243 -8.43 -7.40 -12.50
N ILE A 244 -8.12 -6.25 -11.91
CA ILE A 244 -9.01 -5.44 -11.08
C ILE A 244 -9.84 -4.51 -11.97
N LYS A 245 -11.14 -4.39 -11.69
CA LYS A 245 -12.06 -3.50 -12.40
C LYS A 245 -12.00 -2.06 -11.86
N GLY A 246 -12.31 -1.08 -12.70
CA GLY A 246 -12.53 0.30 -12.27
C GLY A 246 -11.35 1.25 -12.47
N GLY A 247 -10.26 0.84 -13.12
CA GLY A 247 -9.19 1.71 -13.59
C GLY A 247 -9.59 2.61 -14.75
N ASN A 248 -8.66 3.43 -15.22
CA ASN A 248 -8.84 4.28 -16.39
C ASN A 248 -8.54 3.54 -17.69
N ILE A 249 -7.71 2.50 -17.65
CA ILE A 249 -7.37 1.68 -18.82
C ILE A 249 -8.48 0.66 -19.03
N SER A 250 -9.02 0.62 -20.24
CA SER A 250 -10.04 -0.36 -20.59
C SER A 250 -9.48 -1.80 -20.58
N ARG A 251 -10.37 -2.79 -20.44
CA ARG A 251 -9.95 -4.19 -20.47
C ARG A 251 -9.30 -4.58 -21.79
N ASP A 252 -9.78 -4.03 -22.90
CA ASP A 252 -9.23 -4.31 -24.23
C ASP A 252 -7.83 -3.69 -24.38
N ASP A 253 -7.62 -2.47 -23.89
CA ASP A 253 -6.29 -1.85 -23.85
C ASP A 253 -5.31 -2.62 -22.96
N LEU A 254 -5.77 -3.12 -21.80
CA LEU A 254 -4.94 -3.98 -20.93
C LEU A 254 -4.52 -5.26 -21.67
N PHE A 255 -5.43 -5.88 -22.45
CA PHE A 255 -5.08 -7.04 -23.26
C PHE A 255 -4.19 -6.72 -24.45
N ASP A 256 -4.34 -5.53 -25.05
CA ASP A 256 -3.40 -5.07 -26.08
C ASP A 256 -1.98 -4.86 -25.50
N ILE A 257 -1.89 -4.27 -24.29
CA ILE A 257 -0.62 -4.15 -23.57
C ILE A 257 -0.02 -5.54 -23.27
N PHE A 258 -0.82 -6.48 -22.78
CA PHE A 258 -0.38 -7.85 -22.50
C PHE A 258 0.13 -8.58 -23.74
N GLY A 259 -0.53 -8.37 -24.90
CA GLY A 259 -0.17 -8.95 -26.20
C GLY A 259 1.12 -8.39 -26.83
N SER A 260 1.83 -7.46 -26.18
CA SER A 260 3.09 -6.90 -26.69
C SER A 260 4.14 -7.98 -26.92
N LYS A 261 4.85 -7.89 -28.05
CA LYS A 261 5.88 -8.89 -28.44
C LYS A 261 7.20 -8.73 -27.70
N SER A 262 7.47 -7.53 -27.20
CA SER A 262 8.67 -7.23 -26.41
C SER A 262 8.35 -6.35 -25.20
N ILE A 263 9.30 -6.26 -24.28
CA ILE A 263 9.18 -5.36 -23.11
C ILE A 263 9.17 -3.89 -23.53
N GLU A 264 9.94 -3.54 -24.57
CA GLU A 264 9.98 -2.16 -25.09
C GLU A 264 8.61 -1.77 -25.66
N GLU A 265 7.92 -2.69 -26.39
CA GLU A 265 6.56 -2.45 -26.88
C GLU A 265 5.57 -2.33 -25.70
N PHE A 266 5.67 -3.20 -24.70
CA PHE A 266 4.86 -3.15 -23.48
C PHE A 266 5.00 -1.79 -22.78
N VAL A 267 6.25 -1.37 -22.49
CA VAL A 267 6.55 -0.07 -21.88
C VAL A 267 6.04 1.08 -22.75
N GLY A 268 6.23 1.00 -24.06
CA GLY A 268 5.74 2.02 -25.00
C GLY A 268 4.20 2.18 -24.97
N LYS A 269 3.46 1.07 -24.84
CA LYS A 269 2.00 1.11 -24.71
C LYS A 269 1.55 1.68 -23.37
N VAL A 270 2.21 1.30 -22.28
CA VAL A 270 1.94 1.88 -20.94
C VAL A 270 2.23 3.38 -20.93
N GLN A 271 3.32 3.84 -21.55
CA GLN A 271 3.67 5.25 -21.65
C GLN A 271 2.68 6.09 -22.46
N LYS A 272 1.92 5.49 -23.39
CA LYS A 272 0.83 6.19 -24.09
C LYS A 272 -0.34 6.53 -23.14
N GLN A 273 -0.55 5.71 -22.13
CA GLN A 273 -1.62 5.91 -21.13
C GLN A 273 -1.16 6.84 -19.99
N TYR A 274 0.10 6.66 -19.56
CA TYR A 274 0.69 7.41 -18.45
C TYR A 274 2.06 7.90 -18.84
N ASN A 275 2.31 9.21 -18.66
CA ASN A 275 3.65 9.78 -18.86
C ASN A 275 4.59 9.33 -17.72
N LEU A 276 4.90 8.06 -17.71
CA LEU A 276 5.92 7.49 -16.84
C LEU A 276 7.28 7.92 -17.40
N THR A 277 8.03 8.66 -16.59
CA THR A 277 9.31 9.24 -16.97
C THR A 277 10.26 8.21 -17.61
N ASP A 278 11.21 8.68 -18.42
CA ASP A 278 12.22 7.91 -19.15
C ASP A 278 13.00 6.87 -18.33
N LEU A 279 12.91 6.97 -16.98
CA LEU A 279 13.42 6.00 -16.01
C LEU A 279 13.04 4.54 -16.28
N LEU A 280 11.85 4.28 -16.88
CA LEU A 280 11.42 2.91 -17.17
C LEU A 280 12.23 2.26 -18.31
N LYS A 281 12.55 3.00 -19.38
CA LYS A 281 13.29 2.43 -20.52
C LYS A 281 14.69 2.01 -20.13
N ASP A 282 15.38 2.85 -19.33
CA ASP A 282 16.77 2.61 -18.98
C ASP A 282 16.95 1.66 -17.80
N THR A 283 15.98 1.60 -16.90
CA THR A 283 16.11 0.84 -15.66
C THR A 283 15.56 -0.57 -15.82
N TYR A 284 14.31 -0.73 -16.30
CA TYR A 284 13.70 -2.05 -16.41
C TYR A 284 14.39 -2.95 -17.43
N SER A 285 14.82 -2.42 -18.60
CA SER A 285 15.54 -3.20 -19.59
C SER A 285 16.87 -3.77 -19.09
N LYS A 286 17.45 -3.16 -18.04
CA LYS A 286 18.69 -3.62 -17.41
C LYS A 286 18.47 -4.53 -16.22
N THR A 287 17.40 -4.31 -15.45
CA THR A 287 17.18 -4.97 -14.16
C THR A 287 16.14 -6.07 -14.22
N HIS A 288 15.22 -6.03 -15.19
CA HIS A 288 13.98 -6.83 -15.25
C HIS A 288 13.20 -6.83 -13.92
N SER A 289 13.32 -5.75 -13.14
CA SER A 289 12.73 -5.63 -11.82
C SER A 289 11.36 -4.97 -11.85
N LEU A 290 10.34 -5.67 -11.36
CA LEU A 290 8.98 -5.13 -11.18
C LEU A 290 8.97 -3.88 -10.29
N ILE A 291 9.94 -3.76 -9.36
CA ILE A 291 10.09 -2.61 -8.47
C ILE A 291 10.28 -1.32 -9.28
N ASP A 292 10.94 -1.36 -10.42
CA ASP A 292 11.16 -0.16 -11.23
C ASP A 292 9.86 0.39 -11.82
N PHE A 293 8.94 -0.49 -12.26
CA PHE A 293 7.60 -0.09 -12.66
C PHE A 293 6.79 0.47 -11.50
N GLU A 294 6.85 -0.20 -10.36
CA GLU A 294 6.16 0.24 -9.16
C GLU A 294 6.61 1.64 -8.73
N VAL A 295 7.91 1.85 -8.64
CA VAL A 295 8.51 3.15 -8.28
C VAL A 295 8.17 4.24 -9.30
N ALA A 296 8.20 3.92 -10.60
CA ALA A 296 7.85 4.89 -11.64
C ALA A 296 6.39 5.35 -11.53
N PHE A 297 5.46 4.42 -11.28
CA PHE A 297 4.06 4.77 -11.01
C PHE A 297 3.90 5.59 -9.72
N ASP A 298 4.59 5.21 -8.64
CA ASP A 298 4.51 5.95 -7.37
C ASP A 298 5.05 7.38 -7.52
N LYS A 299 6.15 7.58 -8.26
CA LYS A 299 6.66 8.92 -8.60
C LYS A 299 5.68 9.70 -9.47
N PHE A 300 5.04 9.05 -10.44
CA PHE A 300 3.98 9.68 -11.25
C PHE A 300 2.79 10.09 -10.39
N ILE A 301 2.32 9.22 -9.50
CA ILE A 301 1.20 9.48 -8.59
C ILE A 301 1.56 10.62 -7.63
N SER A 302 2.74 10.59 -7.03
CA SER A 302 3.23 11.65 -6.14
C SER A 302 3.23 13.00 -6.85
N LYS A 303 3.87 13.09 -8.00
CA LYS A 303 3.97 14.34 -8.78
C LYS A 303 2.63 14.85 -9.29
N SER A 304 1.75 13.95 -9.77
CA SER A 304 0.52 14.35 -10.47
C SER A 304 -0.68 14.53 -9.54
N TYR A 305 -0.75 13.80 -8.44
CA TYR A 305 -1.92 13.74 -7.57
C TYR A 305 -1.68 14.30 -6.18
N LEU A 306 -0.55 14.01 -5.50
CA LEU A 306 -0.30 14.57 -4.17
C LEU A 306 -0.24 16.09 -4.20
N LYS A 307 0.44 16.67 -5.19
CA LYS A 307 0.46 18.12 -5.36
C LYS A 307 -0.93 18.73 -5.52
N ARG A 308 -1.84 18.06 -6.25
CA ARG A 308 -3.24 18.51 -6.40
C ARG A 308 -4.00 18.38 -5.09
N LEU A 309 -3.82 17.29 -4.32
CA LEU A 309 -4.44 17.12 -3.01
C LEU A 309 -3.97 18.18 -2.00
N LYS A 310 -2.69 18.55 -2.02
CA LYS A 310 -2.10 19.62 -1.21
C LYS A 310 -2.78 20.98 -1.49
N ASN A 311 -3.18 21.22 -2.73
CA ASN A 311 -3.78 22.49 -3.18
C ASN A 311 -5.29 22.62 -2.90
N ILE A 312 -5.93 21.61 -2.26
CA ILE A 312 -7.32 21.66 -1.80
C ILE A 312 -7.41 21.53 -0.27
N PRO A 313 -6.88 22.51 0.49
CA PRO A 313 -6.57 22.35 1.91
C PRO A 313 -7.79 22.15 2.82
N LEU A 314 -8.94 22.78 2.49
CA LEU A 314 -10.15 22.72 3.31
C LEU A 314 -11.14 21.68 2.80
N SER A 315 -10.63 20.49 2.52
CA SER A 315 -11.39 19.39 1.93
C SER A 315 -10.90 18.01 2.41
N LEU A 316 -11.58 16.95 2.00
CA LEU A 316 -11.15 15.57 2.21
C LEU A 316 -9.76 15.31 1.58
N GLY A 317 -9.39 16.08 0.52
CA GLY A 317 -8.09 16.01 -0.13
C GLY A 317 -6.91 16.25 0.82
N SER A 318 -7.05 17.18 1.77
CA SER A 318 -5.99 17.45 2.75
C SER A 318 -5.74 16.26 3.70
N ILE A 319 -6.79 15.49 4.00
CA ILE A 319 -6.68 14.30 4.85
C ILE A 319 -6.02 13.17 4.06
N PHE A 320 -6.43 12.94 2.81
CA PHE A 320 -5.77 11.98 1.93
C PHE A 320 -4.31 12.35 1.65
N HIS A 321 -4.01 13.64 1.46
CA HIS A 321 -2.62 14.10 1.33
C HIS A 321 -1.79 13.67 2.54
N PHE A 322 -2.26 13.94 3.76
CA PHE A 322 -1.56 13.59 4.99
C PHE A 322 -1.32 12.07 5.09
N ILE A 323 -2.35 11.25 4.88
CA ILE A 323 -2.24 9.78 4.99
C ILE A 323 -1.26 9.24 3.94
N ILE A 324 -1.40 9.65 2.68
CA ILE A 324 -0.60 9.13 1.57
C ILE A 324 0.86 9.58 1.68
N THR A 325 1.12 10.79 2.17
CA THR A 325 2.48 11.26 2.46
C THR A 325 3.12 10.38 3.55
N ALA A 326 2.40 10.07 4.64
CA ALA A 326 2.89 9.16 5.67
C ALA A 326 3.16 7.75 5.15
N GLU A 327 2.33 7.26 4.23
CA GLU A 327 2.52 5.95 3.62
C GLU A 327 3.74 5.91 2.69
N TYR A 328 4.00 6.96 1.92
CA TYR A 328 5.24 7.05 1.15
C TYR A 328 6.48 7.14 2.06
N GLU A 329 6.39 7.84 3.19
CA GLU A 329 7.47 7.88 4.17
C GLU A 329 7.73 6.48 4.75
N TRP A 330 6.67 5.79 5.21
CA TRP A 330 6.73 4.42 5.70
C TRP A 330 7.35 3.47 4.67
N ASP A 331 6.93 3.56 3.41
CA ASP A 331 7.41 2.71 2.33
C ASP A 331 8.87 3.02 1.96
N ASN A 332 9.26 4.30 1.93
CA ASN A 332 10.64 4.72 1.71
C ASN A 332 11.59 4.17 2.79
N ILE A 333 11.21 4.26 4.07
CA ILE A 333 12.03 3.72 5.17
C ILE A 333 12.16 2.20 5.02
N LYS A 334 11.09 1.49 4.67
CA LYS A 334 11.13 0.04 4.40
C LYS A 334 12.03 -0.28 3.21
N ARG A 335 11.91 0.44 2.10
CA ARG A 335 12.79 0.25 0.92
C ARG A 335 14.27 0.41 1.28
N ILE A 336 14.61 1.41 2.12
CA ILE A 336 15.97 1.60 2.61
C ILE A 336 16.39 0.40 3.48
N ALA A 337 15.55 -0.01 4.45
CA ALA A 337 15.86 -1.14 5.34
C ALA A 337 16.08 -2.44 4.56
N TYR A 338 15.22 -2.76 3.58
CA TYR A 338 15.41 -3.91 2.70
C TYR A 338 16.67 -3.76 1.84
N GLY A 339 16.92 -2.56 1.29
CA GLY A 339 18.15 -2.30 0.52
C GLY A 339 19.41 -2.58 1.34
N LYS A 340 19.44 -2.17 2.62
CA LYS A 340 20.54 -2.48 3.55
C LYS A 340 20.66 -3.97 3.85
N ARG A 341 19.52 -4.66 4.05
CA ARG A 341 19.51 -6.10 4.33
C ARG A 341 20.03 -6.94 3.16
N TYR A 342 19.84 -6.48 1.92
CA TYR A 342 20.27 -7.17 0.70
C TYR A 342 21.51 -6.55 0.07
N ASP A 343 22.26 -5.70 0.79
CA ASP A 343 23.51 -5.08 0.37
C ASP A 343 23.40 -4.35 -0.98
N LEU A 344 22.26 -3.68 -1.24
CA LEU A 344 22.09 -2.86 -2.43
C LEU A 344 22.94 -1.59 -2.34
N SER A 345 23.43 -1.12 -3.50
CA SER A 345 24.20 0.13 -3.55
C SER A 345 23.33 1.34 -3.14
N ILE A 346 23.97 2.40 -2.64
CA ILE A 346 23.32 3.65 -2.24
C ILE A 346 22.53 4.24 -3.41
N GLU A 347 23.11 4.21 -4.62
CA GLU A 347 22.47 4.68 -5.85
C GLU A 347 21.19 3.90 -6.13
N ARG A 348 21.21 2.57 -5.97
CA ARG A 348 20.04 1.72 -6.18
C ARG A 348 18.97 2.02 -5.14
N ILE A 349 19.31 2.10 -3.86
CA ILE A 349 18.38 2.46 -2.80
C ILE A 349 17.76 3.82 -3.10
N THR A 350 18.56 4.84 -3.40
CA THR A 350 18.09 6.19 -3.71
C THR A 350 17.16 6.22 -4.91
N SER A 351 17.42 5.42 -5.95
CA SER A 351 16.58 5.33 -7.15
C SER A 351 15.16 4.82 -6.85
N MET A 352 15.00 3.99 -5.80
CA MET A 352 13.73 3.42 -5.39
C MET A 352 12.88 4.35 -4.50
N LEU A 353 13.41 5.48 -4.03
CA LEU A 353 12.67 6.39 -3.17
C LEU A 353 11.66 7.22 -3.94
N VAL A 354 10.50 7.41 -3.33
CA VAL A 354 9.42 8.29 -3.82
C VAL A 354 9.36 9.51 -2.91
N LEU A 355 9.84 10.63 -3.42
CA LEU A 355 9.86 11.89 -2.69
C LEU A 355 8.72 12.78 -3.17
N GLU A 356 8.14 13.56 -2.26
CA GLU A 356 7.27 14.66 -2.65
C GLU A 356 8.17 15.71 -3.34
N THR A 357 7.95 15.94 -4.63
CA THR A 357 8.63 17.03 -5.35
C THR A 357 7.86 18.32 -5.10
N ASP A 358 8.56 19.34 -4.63
CA ASP A 358 8.06 20.71 -4.43
C ASP A 358 7.36 21.33 -5.66
#